data_d86f9214ddbd37b1077019478bdce2fb
#
_entry.id   d86f9214ddbd37b1077019478bdce2fb
#
_cell.length_a   1.000
_cell.length_b   1.000
_cell.length_c   1.000
_cell.angle_alpha   90.00
_cell.angle_beta   90.00
_cell.angle_gamma   90.00
#
_symmetry.space_group_name_H-M   'P 1'
#
loop_
_entity.id
_entity.type
_entity.pdbx_description
1 polymer ?
#
loop_
_entity_poly.entity_id
_entity_poly.type
_entity_poly.pdbx_seq_one_letter_code
_entity_poly.pdbx_strand_id
1 'polypeptide(L)'
;MFIEYLILILSSITLLYVIYTDAEHTKTMHFIKTEPNAKLPTRATAGSAGHDFYLPKTVVVGAHETVMIDSGIKVDIPKGYVLMLYPRSSLGIKHRIILANTTGIIDSDYKDTIKLPLHNYDELPVILNKGDRVAQAVCVPYITTKTKPLSEERVGGIGSTGRN
;
A
#
# COMPACT_ATOMS: atom_id res chain seq x y z
N MET A 1 -39.71 -1.97 -36.99
CA MET A 1 -39.63 -3.15 -36.11
C MET A 1 -38.18 -3.67 -35.99
N PHE A 2 -37.48 -4.13 -37.05
CA PHE A 2 -36.10 -4.63 -36.95
C PHE A 2 -35.08 -3.55 -36.51
N ILE A 3 -35.16 -2.36 -37.08
CA ILE A 3 -34.27 -1.22 -36.76
C ILE A 3 -34.49 -0.75 -35.33
N GLU A 4 -35.72 -0.71 -34.85
CA GLU A 4 -36.03 -0.33 -33.45
C GLU A 4 -35.45 -1.32 -32.45
N TYR A 5 -35.53 -2.63 -32.73
CA TYR A 5 -34.90 -3.68 -31.92
C TYR A 5 -33.38 -3.54 -31.90
N LEU A 6 -32.76 -3.22 -33.05
CA LEU A 6 -31.31 -3.04 -33.14
C LEU A 6 -30.84 -1.83 -32.31
N ILE A 7 -31.59 -0.72 -32.34
CA ILE A 7 -31.30 0.47 -31.54
C ILE A 7 -31.41 0.16 -30.04
N LEU A 8 -32.43 -0.59 -29.61
CA LEU A 8 -32.58 -1.01 -28.22
C LEU A 8 -31.43 -1.91 -27.74
N ILE A 9 -31.00 -2.85 -28.57
CA ILE A 9 -29.85 -3.71 -28.24
C ILE A 9 -28.56 -2.89 -28.11
N LEU A 10 -28.30 -2.00 -29.06
CA LEU A 10 -27.10 -1.15 -29.04
C LEU A 10 -27.10 -0.21 -27.82
N SER A 11 -28.28 0.39 -27.50
CA SER A 11 -28.38 1.25 -26.31
C SER A 11 -28.16 0.47 -25.01
N SER A 12 -28.66 -0.77 -24.91
CA SER A 12 -28.46 -1.64 -23.76
C SER A 12 -26.97 -2.05 -23.60
N ILE A 13 -26.30 -2.37 -24.70
CA ILE A 13 -24.87 -2.69 -24.69
C ILE A 13 -24.04 -1.47 -24.26
N THR A 14 -24.37 -0.29 -24.79
CA THR A 14 -23.71 0.96 -24.41
C THR A 14 -23.90 1.28 -22.93
N LEU A 15 -25.11 1.12 -22.41
CA LEU A 15 -25.42 1.32 -21.00
C LEU A 15 -24.65 0.34 -20.11
N LEU A 16 -24.60 -0.95 -20.47
CA LEU A 16 -23.83 -1.95 -19.76
C LEU A 16 -22.33 -1.64 -19.78
N TYR A 17 -21.83 -1.17 -20.91
CA TYR A 17 -20.42 -0.74 -21.02
C TYR A 17 -20.13 0.46 -20.12
N VAL A 18 -21.00 1.47 -20.10
CA VAL A 18 -20.86 2.64 -19.21
C VAL A 18 -20.90 2.22 -17.75
N ILE A 19 -21.87 1.38 -17.35
CA ILE A 19 -21.97 0.85 -15.98
C ILE A 19 -20.70 0.05 -15.61
N TYR A 20 -20.18 -0.76 -16.53
CA TYR A 20 -18.95 -1.52 -16.30
C TYR A 20 -17.74 -0.60 -16.11
N THR A 21 -17.57 0.42 -16.96
CA THR A 21 -16.48 1.38 -16.86
C THR A 21 -16.57 2.22 -15.59
N ASP A 22 -17.76 2.65 -15.19
CA ASP A 22 -17.96 3.38 -13.92
C ASP A 22 -17.64 2.49 -12.71
N ALA A 23 -18.03 1.22 -12.72
CA ALA A 23 -17.70 0.28 -11.65
C ALA A 23 -16.18 0.03 -11.52
N GLU A 24 -15.44 0.09 -12.61
CA GLU A 24 -13.96 0.02 -12.58
C GLU A 24 -13.32 1.32 -12.05
N HIS A 25 -13.90 2.49 -12.37
CA HIS A 25 -13.40 3.79 -11.90
C HIS A 25 -13.69 4.09 -10.43
N THR A 26 -14.61 3.35 -9.79
CA THR A 26 -14.97 3.54 -8.37
C THR A 26 -14.12 2.74 -7.38
N LYS A 27 -13.12 1.97 -7.83
CA LYS A 27 -12.21 1.24 -6.94
C LYS A 27 -11.24 2.21 -6.29
N THR A 28 -11.61 2.77 -5.16
CA THR A 28 -10.76 3.66 -4.34
C THR A 28 -10.16 2.89 -3.18
N MET A 29 -8.89 3.16 -2.92
CA MET A 29 -8.16 2.72 -1.74
C MET A 29 -8.29 3.79 -0.64
N HIS A 30 -8.52 3.36 0.60
CA HIS A 30 -8.67 4.28 1.74
C HIS A 30 -7.65 4.00 2.82
N PHE A 31 -6.93 5.03 3.25
CA PHE A 31 -6.10 4.98 4.45
C PHE A 31 -6.93 5.34 5.69
N ILE A 32 -6.76 4.56 6.75
CA ILE A 32 -7.49 4.69 8.01
C ILE A 32 -6.47 4.93 9.12
N LYS A 33 -6.63 6.05 9.81
CA LYS A 33 -5.80 6.39 10.97
C LYS A 33 -6.32 5.64 12.20
N THR A 34 -5.43 4.91 12.89
CA THR A 34 -5.77 4.14 14.09
C THR A 34 -5.19 4.74 15.36
N GLU A 35 -4.17 5.62 15.24
CA GLU A 35 -3.48 6.23 16.35
C GLU A 35 -3.52 7.77 16.28
N PRO A 36 -3.69 8.47 17.40
CA PRO A 36 -3.75 9.95 17.43
C PRO A 36 -2.53 10.63 16.80
N ASN A 37 -1.34 10.03 16.98
CA ASN A 37 -0.07 10.57 16.50
C ASN A 37 0.25 10.19 15.04
N ALA A 38 -0.49 9.28 14.43
CA ALA A 38 -0.31 8.91 13.05
C ALA A 38 -0.75 10.06 12.13
N LYS A 39 -0.11 10.17 10.98
CA LYS A 39 -0.48 11.10 9.91
C LYS A 39 -0.85 10.28 8.67
N LEU A 40 -2.00 10.58 8.07
CA LEU A 40 -2.43 9.91 6.83
C LEU A 40 -1.38 10.10 5.73
N PRO A 41 -1.08 9.03 4.97
CA PRO A 41 -0.19 9.13 3.82
C PRO A 41 -0.70 10.12 2.79
N THR A 42 0.23 10.87 2.17
CA THR A 42 -0.12 11.90 1.18
C THR A 42 0.72 11.77 -0.09
N ARG A 43 0.16 12.16 -1.22
CA ARG A 43 0.91 12.36 -2.46
C ARG A 43 1.53 13.75 -2.46
N ALA A 44 2.77 13.85 -2.93
CA ALA A 44 3.49 15.13 -2.96
C ALA A 44 2.91 16.09 -4.02
N THR A 45 2.46 15.57 -5.16
CA THR A 45 1.88 16.33 -6.28
C THR A 45 0.71 15.57 -6.90
N ALA A 46 -0.06 16.23 -7.76
CA ALA A 46 -1.15 15.58 -8.50
C ALA A 46 -0.66 14.41 -9.38
N GLY A 47 0.55 14.49 -9.93
CA GLY A 47 1.17 13.45 -10.74
C GLY A 47 1.95 12.39 -9.97
N SER A 48 2.06 12.49 -8.62
CA SER A 48 2.75 11.48 -7.81
C SER A 48 1.91 10.21 -7.72
N ALA A 49 2.51 9.06 -8.03
CA ALA A 49 1.90 7.74 -7.78
C ALA A 49 2.03 7.33 -6.32
N GLY A 50 3.16 7.68 -5.68
CA GLY A 50 3.48 7.29 -4.31
C GLY A 50 2.76 8.12 -3.25
N HIS A 51 2.28 7.43 -2.21
CA HIS A 51 1.76 8.02 -0.99
C HIS A 51 2.85 7.93 0.08
N ASP A 52 3.37 9.09 0.52
CA ASP A 52 4.41 9.16 1.54
C ASP A 52 3.87 8.79 2.93
N PHE A 53 4.56 7.89 3.61
CA PHE A 53 4.30 7.49 5.00
C PHE A 53 5.19 8.28 5.96
N TYR A 54 4.61 8.69 7.07
CA TYR A 54 5.23 9.55 8.08
C TYR A 54 5.52 8.80 9.37
N LEU A 55 6.63 9.15 10.03
CA LEU A 55 6.92 8.64 11.37
C LEU A 55 5.94 9.22 12.40
N PRO A 56 5.27 8.38 13.22
CA PRO A 56 4.40 8.86 14.30
C PRO A 56 5.16 9.37 15.52
N LYS A 57 6.45 9.02 15.64
CA LYS A 57 7.36 9.44 16.72
C LYS A 57 8.79 9.53 16.21
N THR A 58 9.64 10.28 16.93
CA THR A 58 11.09 10.30 16.69
C THR A 58 11.70 8.95 17.09
N VAL A 59 12.61 8.44 16.26
CA VAL A 59 13.33 7.18 16.50
C VAL A 59 14.82 7.37 16.18
N VAL A 60 15.64 6.63 16.90
CA VAL A 60 17.07 6.45 16.57
C VAL A 60 17.21 5.06 15.99
N VAL A 61 17.85 4.97 14.84
CA VAL A 61 18.22 3.70 14.21
C VAL A 61 19.71 3.57 14.32
N GLY A 62 20.19 2.69 15.21
CA GLY A 62 21.62 2.45 15.42
C GLY A 62 22.33 1.98 14.15
N ALA A 63 23.66 1.98 14.16
CA ALA A 63 24.47 1.44 13.07
C ALA A 63 24.09 -0.04 12.83
N HIS A 64 23.82 -0.40 11.57
CA HIS A 64 23.41 -1.75 11.14
C HIS A 64 22.15 -2.31 11.85
N GLU A 65 21.40 -1.46 12.50
CA GLU A 65 20.18 -1.84 13.24
C GLU A 65 18.95 -1.83 12.32
N THR A 66 18.01 -2.72 12.64
CA THR A 66 16.65 -2.69 12.10
C THR A 66 15.66 -2.38 13.21
N VAL A 67 14.87 -1.34 13.03
CA VAL A 67 13.75 -1.01 13.93
C VAL A 67 12.43 -1.21 13.21
N MET A 68 11.48 -1.85 13.90
CA MET A 68 10.12 -2.02 13.40
C MET A 68 9.23 -0.92 13.97
N ILE A 69 8.66 -0.09 13.11
CA ILE A 69 7.79 1.01 13.53
C ILE A 69 6.37 0.73 13.06
N ASP A 70 5.43 0.84 13.97
CA ASP A 70 4.02 0.86 13.61
C ASP A 70 3.67 2.24 13.06
N SER A 71 3.14 2.30 11.84
CA SER A 71 2.74 3.57 11.23
C SER A 71 1.47 4.16 11.86
N GLY A 72 0.67 3.36 12.57
CA GLY A 72 -0.67 3.72 13.03
C GLY A 72 -1.68 3.92 11.90
N ILE A 73 -1.39 3.35 10.71
CA ILE A 73 -2.23 3.45 9.52
C ILE A 73 -2.63 2.06 9.06
N LYS A 74 -3.92 1.83 8.92
CA LYS A 74 -4.51 0.73 8.14
C LYS A 74 -4.84 1.18 6.74
N VAL A 75 -5.05 0.23 5.85
CA VAL A 75 -5.48 0.52 4.49
C VAL A 75 -6.59 -0.44 4.09
N ASP A 76 -7.59 0.10 3.43
CA ASP A 76 -8.63 -0.68 2.75
C ASP A 76 -8.30 -0.70 1.25
N ILE A 77 -7.92 -1.88 0.75
CA ILE A 77 -7.46 -2.09 -0.62
C ILE A 77 -8.53 -2.86 -1.37
N PRO A 78 -9.00 -2.39 -2.53
CA PRO A 78 -9.95 -3.14 -3.35
C PRO A 78 -9.38 -4.49 -3.80
N LYS A 79 -10.23 -5.51 -3.91
CA LYS A 79 -9.84 -6.81 -4.47
C LYS A 79 -9.24 -6.64 -5.88
N GLY A 80 -8.16 -7.36 -6.17
CA GLY A 80 -7.41 -7.26 -7.44
C GLY A 80 -6.33 -6.17 -7.43
N TYR A 81 -6.14 -5.51 -6.27
CA TYR A 81 -5.07 -4.54 -6.06
C TYR A 81 -4.22 -4.92 -4.85
N VAL A 82 -2.97 -4.51 -4.88
CA VAL A 82 -1.99 -4.64 -3.81
C VAL A 82 -1.35 -3.29 -3.55
N LEU A 83 -1.09 -2.95 -2.28
CA LEU A 83 -0.31 -1.78 -1.93
C LEU A 83 1.15 -2.21 -1.74
N MET A 84 2.03 -1.69 -2.56
CA MET A 84 3.46 -1.96 -2.50
C MET A 84 4.17 -0.82 -1.77
N LEU A 85 4.86 -1.16 -0.67
CA LEU A 85 5.60 -0.21 0.16
C LEU A 85 7.07 -0.22 -0.23
N TYR A 86 7.61 0.95 -0.53
CA TYR A 86 8.98 1.17 -0.98
C TYR A 86 9.73 2.13 -0.07
N PRO A 87 11.09 2.04 0.01
CA PRO A 87 11.88 3.10 0.61
C PRO A 87 11.74 4.39 -0.22
N ARG A 88 12.00 5.54 0.42
CA ARG A 88 12.12 6.80 -0.30
C ARG A 88 13.56 6.97 -0.79
N SER A 89 13.72 7.42 -2.03
CA SER A 89 15.03 7.59 -2.67
C SER A 89 16.00 8.46 -1.85
N SER A 90 15.51 9.62 -1.35
CA SER A 90 16.33 10.52 -0.55
C SER A 90 16.79 9.90 0.77
N LEU A 91 15.97 9.06 1.40
CA LEU A 91 16.30 8.41 2.65
C LEU A 91 17.39 7.36 2.45
N GLY A 92 17.26 6.52 1.41
CA GLY A 92 18.27 5.51 1.08
C GLY A 92 19.60 6.13 0.63
N ILE A 93 19.56 7.12 -0.26
CA ILE A 93 20.76 7.71 -0.85
C ILE A 93 21.53 8.60 0.14
N LYS A 94 20.81 9.48 0.90
CA LYS A 94 21.43 10.48 1.75
C LYS A 94 21.63 10.04 3.19
N HIS A 95 20.74 9.19 3.70
CA HIS A 95 20.70 8.80 5.12
C HIS A 95 20.94 7.31 5.35
N ARG A 96 21.25 6.56 4.31
CA ARG A 96 21.54 5.13 4.41
C ARG A 96 20.45 4.31 5.11
N ILE A 97 19.18 4.76 5.05
CA ILE A 97 18.02 4.06 5.61
C ILE A 97 17.18 3.46 4.49
N ILE A 98 16.90 2.16 4.60
CA ILE A 98 16.07 1.41 3.67
C ILE A 98 14.96 0.66 4.41
N LEU A 99 14.06 0.02 3.68
CA LEU A 99 13.17 -0.98 4.27
C LEU A 99 13.90 -2.34 4.33
N ALA A 100 13.96 -2.96 5.52
CA ALA A 100 14.65 -4.23 5.71
C ALA A 100 14.12 -5.37 4.83
N ASN A 101 12.83 -5.33 4.47
CA ASN A 101 12.19 -6.26 3.54
C ASN A 101 12.24 -5.78 2.08
N THR A 102 13.02 -4.76 1.76
CA THR A 102 13.13 -4.11 0.43
C THR A 102 11.81 -3.53 -0.08
N THR A 103 10.80 -4.35 -0.26
CA THR A 103 9.44 -3.97 -0.67
C THR A 103 8.44 -4.68 0.22
N GLY A 104 7.55 -3.94 0.86
CA GLY A 104 6.42 -4.50 1.60
C GLY A 104 5.27 -4.79 0.65
N ILE A 105 4.71 -5.99 0.73
CA ILE A 105 3.50 -6.39 -0.01
C ILE A 105 2.34 -6.36 0.97
N ILE A 106 1.41 -5.46 0.76
CA ILE A 106 0.20 -5.28 1.60
C ILE A 106 -0.99 -5.75 0.78
N ASP A 107 -1.48 -6.91 1.11
CA ASP A 107 -2.60 -7.56 0.43
C ASP A 107 -3.94 -6.93 0.81
N SER A 108 -4.98 -7.12 -0.01
CA SER A 108 -6.32 -6.57 0.26
C SER A 108 -7.01 -7.14 1.50
N ASP A 109 -6.56 -8.29 1.97
CA ASP A 109 -7.06 -8.95 3.20
C ASP A 109 -6.18 -8.65 4.44
N TYR A 110 -5.13 -7.82 4.33
CA TYR A 110 -4.32 -7.40 5.46
C TYR A 110 -5.10 -6.43 6.35
N LYS A 111 -5.30 -6.80 7.64
CA LYS A 111 -6.18 -6.07 8.57
C LYS A 111 -5.44 -5.28 9.65
N ASP A 112 -4.12 -5.50 9.79
CA ASP A 112 -3.32 -4.80 10.79
C ASP A 112 -2.84 -3.43 10.29
N THR A 113 -2.20 -2.67 11.17
CA THR A 113 -1.50 -1.44 10.80
C THR A 113 -0.24 -1.75 10.00
N ILE A 114 0.04 -0.91 9.00
CA ILE A 114 1.24 -1.04 8.16
C ILE A 114 2.48 -0.82 9.00
N LYS A 115 3.38 -1.80 8.99
CA LYS A 115 4.66 -1.75 9.69
C LYS A 115 5.75 -1.22 8.76
N LEU A 116 6.65 -0.41 9.32
CA LEU A 116 7.77 0.21 8.63
C LEU A 116 9.07 -0.38 9.20
N PRO A 117 9.62 -1.45 8.59
CA PRO A 117 10.88 -2.05 9.03
C PRO A 117 12.06 -1.24 8.49
N LEU A 118 12.52 -0.23 9.22
CA LEU A 118 13.61 0.64 8.82
C LEU A 118 14.96 0.02 9.21
N HIS A 119 15.86 -0.11 8.25
CA HIS A 119 17.22 -0.60 8.43
C HIS A 119 18.24 0.48 8.10
N ASN A 120 19.16 0.73 9.01
CA ASN A 120 20.29 1.61 8.82
C ASN A 120 21.50 0.77 8.37
N TYR A 121 22.00 1.01 7.15
CA TYR A 121 23.20 0.33 6.64
C TYR A 121 24.46 1.20 6.70
N ASP A 122 24.41 2.29 7.50
CA ASP A 122 25.56 3.13 7.81
C ASP A 122 26.25 2.68 9.11
N GLU A 123 27.52 3.09 9.28
CA GLU A 123 28.34 2.87 10.49
C GLU A 123 27.93 3.78 11.66
N LEU A 124 27.13 4.81 11.40
CA LEU A 124 26.69 5.77 12.40
C LEU A 124 25.18 5.68 12.64
N PRO A 125 24.71 5.95 13.87
CA PRO A 125 23.29 6.01 14.13
C PRO A 125 22.63 7.19 13.41
N VAL A 126 21.39 7.00 12.97
CA VAL A 126 20.59 8.03 12.31
C VAL A 126 19.37 8.36 13.18
N ILE A 127 19.12 9.66 13.41
CA ILE A 127 17.93 10.17 14.07
C ILE A 127 16.91 10.54 13.01
N LEU A 128 15.74 9.91 13.06
CA LEU A 128 14.60 10.23 12.24
C LEU A 128 13.52 10.87 13.10
N ASN A 129 13.06 12.06 12.73
CA ASN A 129 12.14 12.83 13.56
C ASN A 129 10.69 12.47 13.29
N LYS A 130 9.83 12.66 14.29
CA LYS A 130 8.38 12.61 14.11
C LYS A 130 7.98 13.49 12.94
N GLY A 131 7.18 12.92 12.02
CA GLY A 131 6.72 13.61 10.82
C GLY A 131 7.65 13.49 9.60
N ASP A 132 8.83 12.88 9.75
CA ASP A 132 9.68 12.58 8.60
C ASP A 132 8.98 11.55 7.69
N ARG A 133 9.14 11.75 6.39
CA ARG A 133 8.64 10.82 5.37
C ARG A 133 9.67 9.72 5.15
N VAL A 134 9.35 8.49 5.56
CA VAL A 134 10.31 7.37 5.62
C VAL A 134 10.05 6.24 4.63
N ALA A 135 8.86 6.16 4.11
CA ALA A 135 8.49 5.19 3.08
C ALA A 135 7.48 5.83 2.12
N GLN A 136 7.24 5.19 0.99
CA GLN A 136 6.18 5.55 0.06
C GLN A 136 5.48 4.29 -0.43
N ALA A 137 4.18 4.38 -0.70
CA ALA A 137 3.40 3.24 -1.17
C ALA A 137 2.70 3.56 -2.49
N VAL A 138 2.65 2.56 -3.37
CA VAL A 138 1.95 2.62 -4.65
C VAL A 138 0.93 1.49 -4.71
N CYS A 139 -0.31 1.81 -5.05
CA CYS A 139 -1.35 0.81 -5.29
C CYS A 139 -1.29 0.37 -6.76
N VAL A 140 -1.17 -0.95 -6.99
CA VAL A 140 -1.08 -1.52 -8.33
C VAL A 140 -2.06 -2.68 -8.50
N PRO A 141 -2.65 -2.87 -9.69
CA PRO A 141 -3.43 -4.06 -9.98
C PRO A 141 -2.52 -5.28 -10.09
N TYR A 142 -3.06 -6.47 -9.78
CA TYR A 142 -2.32 -7.73 -9.94
C TYR A 142 -3.20 -8.84 -10.50
N ILE A 143 -2.57 -9.85 -11.07
CA ILE A 143 -3.21 -11.05 -11.58
C ILE A 143 -2.74 -12.24 -10.75
N THR A 144 -3.69 -13.08 -10.30
CA THR A 144 -3.38 -14.34 -9.63
C THR A 144 -3.33 -15.49 -10.64
N THR A 145 -2.60 -16.54 -10.30
CA THR A 145 -2.61 -17.82 -11.03
C THR A 145 -3.87 -18.60 -10.70
N LYS A 146 -4.14 -19.68 -11.47
CA LYS A 146 -5.23 -20.63 -11.17
C LYS A 146 -4.91 -21.58 -9.99
N THR A 147 -3.78 -21.39 -9.32
CA THR A 147 -3.38 -22.19 -8.15
C THR A 147 -4.35 -21.91 -6.99
N LYS A 148 -4.86 -23.00 -6.39
CA LYS A 148 -5.73 -22.87 -5.23
C LYS A 148 -4.94 -22.30 -4.04
N PRO A 149 -5.46 -21.31 -3.31
CA PRO A 149 -4.81 -20.78 -2.11
C PRO A 149 -4.75 -21.84 -1.01
N LEU A 150 -3.78 -21.74 -0.12
CA LEU A 150 -3.63 -22.64 1.03
C LEU A 150 -4.71 -22.43 2.07
N SER A 151 -5.25 -21.21 2.17
CA SER A 151 -6.34 -20.82 3.07
C SER A 151 -7.28 -19.84 2.39
N GLU A 152 -8.56 -19.89 2.71
CA GLU A 152 -9.57 -18.92 2.24
C GLU A 152 -9.49 -17.58 3.00
N GLU A 153 -8.94 -17.60 4.23
CA GLU A 153 -8.86 -16.41 5.08
C GLU A 153 -7.44 -16.23 5.63
N ARG A 154 -7.02 -14.98 5.72
CA ARG A 154 -5.78 -14.57 6.39
C ARG A 154 -5.96 -14.61 7.91
N VAL A 155 -5.07 -15.31 8.60
CA VAL A 155 -5.03 -15.36 10.07
C VAL A 155 -3.78 -14.61 10.56
N GLY A 156 -3.84 -13.26 10.59
CA GLY A 156 -2.79 -12.43 11.18
C GLY A 156 -1.93 -11.62 10.20
N GLY A 157 -0.87 -10.98 10.74
CA GLY A 157 -0.02 -10.02 10.04
C GLY A 157 1.29 -10.58 9.49
N ILE A 158 2.42 -9.93 9.80
CA ILE A 158 3.76 -10.29 9.31
C ILE A 158 4.13 -11.71 9.76
N GLY A 159 4.42 -12.59 8.77
CA GLY A 159 4.82 -13.98 9.02
C GLY A 159 3.66 -14.95 9.34
N SER A 160 2.40 -14.51 9.30
CA SER A 160 1.23 -15.35 9.59
C SER A 160 0.96 -16.44 8.55
N THR A 161 1.52 -16.31 7.33
CA THR A 161 1.40 -17.30 6.27
C THR A 161 2.36 -18.49 6.43
N GLY A 162 3.12 -18.53 7.53
CA GLY A 162 3.99 -19.64 7.89
C GLY A 162 5.38 -19.62 7.26
N ARG A 163 6.24 -20.51 7.70
CA ARG A 163 7.59 -20.77 7.17
C ARG A 163 7.69 -22.06 6.36
N ASN A 164 6.59 -22.82 6.28
CA ASN A 164 6.54 -24.11 5.59
C ASN A 164 5.35 -24.13 4.62
#